data_b6713152bc83e3399384bcad4419b629
#
_entry.id   b6713152bc83e3399384bcad4419b629
#
_cell.length_a   1.000
_cell.length_b   1.000
_cell.length_c   1.000
_cell.angle_alpha   90.00
_cell.angle_beta   90.00
_cell.angle_gamma   90.00
#
_symmetry.space_group_name_H-M   'P 1'
#
loop_
_entity.id
_entity.type
_entity.pdbx_description
1 polymer ?
#
loop_
_entity_poly.entity_id
_entity_poly.type
_entity_poly.pdbx_seq_one_letter_code
_entity_poly.pdbx_strand_id
1 'polypeptide(L)'
;GTAGDVMTLLETLRQGGAPLLSAELVEEMGRDQTGGYAIPDAPGIGFGLGFSVLRDPAAANSPESVGTWRWGGVYGHSWFVDRQQGISVVALTNTLYEGMSGNFVTELRDAIYSAGLSGKK
;
A
#
# COMPACT_ATOMS: atom_id res chain seq x y z
N GLY A 1 -2.42 -11.05 15.24
CA GLY A 1 -2.47 -9.63 15.40
C GLY A 1 -3.81 -9.02 15.06
N THR A 2 -3.95 -7.79 15.42
CA THR A 2 -5.15 -7.02 15.16
C THR A 2 -4.87 -5.98 14.09
N ALA A 3 -5.95 -5.38 13.56
CA ALA A 3 -5.80 -4.26 12.62
C ALA A 3 -5.00 -3.14 13.27
N GLY A 4 -5.22 -2.89 14.57
CA GLY A 4 -4.47 -1.86 15.28
C GLY A 4 -2.98 -2.15 15.35
N ASP A 5 -2.61 -3.41 15.54
CA ASP A 5 -1.19 -3.79 15.55
C ASP A 5 -0.54 -3.56 14.21
N VAL A 6 -1.21 -3.95 13.14
CA VAL A 6 -0.69 -3.74 11.79
C VAL A 6 -0.61 -2.26 11.50
N MET A 7 -1.63 -1.49 11.87
CA MET A 7 -1.64 -0.05 11.66
C MET A 7 -0.48 0.61 12.39
N THR A 8 -0.19 0.18 13.63
CA THR A 8 0.93 0.73 14.38
C THR A 8 2.24 0.51 13.65
N LEU A 9 2.45 -0.69 13.13
CA LEU A 9 3.66 -0.99 12.37
C LEU A 9 3.74 -0.12 11.11
N LEU A 10 2.65 -0.06 10.35
CA LEU A 10 2.65 0.71 9.11
C LEU A 10 2.88 2.20 9.36
N GLU A 11 2.27 2.75 10.41
CA GLU A 11 2.47 4.16 10.74
C GLU A 11 3.90 4.43 11.19
N THR A 12 4.50 3.49 11.93
CA THR A 12 5.90 3.63 12.31
C THR A 12 6.79 3.71 11.08
N LEU A 13 6.55 2.84 10.12
CA LEU A 13 7.32 2.85 8.87
C LEU A 13 7.05 4.10 8.05
N ARG A 14 5.79 4.51 7.97
CA ARG A 14 5.41 5.70 7.20
C ARG A 14 6.11 6.94 7.73
N GLN A 15 6.30 7.01 9.04
CA GLN A 15 6.92 8.16 9.68
C GLN A 15 8.44 8.07 9.75
N GLY A 16 9.05 7.12 9.05
CA GLY A 16 10.49 7.05 8.93
C GLY A 16 11.14 5.85 9.61
N GLY A 17 10.37 5.05 10.31
CA GLY A 17 10.82 3.77 10.84
C GLY A 17 11.31 3.77 12.28
N ALA A 18 11.60 4.92 12.85
CA ALA A 18 12.11 4.97 14.22
C ALA A 18 11.03 4.52 15.21
N PRO A 19 11.36 3.75 16.21
CA PRO A 19 12.70 3.27 16.58
C PRO A 19 13.07 1.92 15.98
N LEU A 20 12.23 1.34 15.12
CA LEU A 20 12.46 -0.01 14.61
C LEU A 20 13.55 -0.06 13.55
N LEU A 21 13.54 0.87 12.62
CA LEU A 21 14.45 0.91 11.49
C LEU A 21 14.95 2.32 11.27
N SER A 22 16.10 2.45 10.60
CA SER A 22 16.55 3.76 10.18
C SER A 22 15.72 4.24 8.99
N ALA A 23 15.69 5.56 8.79
CA ALA A 23 14.99 6.13 7.66
C ALA A 23 15.55 5.61 6.33
N GLU A 24 16.85 5.39 6.27
CA GLU A 24 17.49 4.87 5.07
C GLU A 24 17.02 3.47 4.74
N LEU A 25 16.85 2.62 5.76
CA LEU A 25 16.36 1.26 5.55
C LEU A 25 14.90 1.26 5.10
N VAL A 26 14.09 2.17 5.64
CA VAL A 26 12.71 2.28 5.21
C VAL A 26 12.63 2.69 3.73
N GLU A 27 13.46 3.64 3.32
CA GLU A 27 13.50 4.04 1.91
C GLU A 27 13.92 2.88 1.03
N GLU A 28 14.88 2.09 1.48
CA GLU A 28 15.30 0.93 0.70
C GLU A 28 14.21 -0.12 0.60
N MET A 29 13.46 -0.36 1.69
CA MET A 29 12.34 -1.28 1.68
C MET A 29 11.27 -0.86 0.66
N GLY A 30 11.01 0.43 0.59
CA GLY A 30 9.95 0.95 -0.27
C GLY A 30 10.39 1.26 -1.69
N ARG A 31 11.66 1.02 -2.02
CA ARG A 31 12.13 1.27 -3.37
C ARG A 31 11.86 0.04 -4.24
N ASP A 32 11.50 0.29 -5.49
CA ASP A 32 11.29 -0.80 -6.43
C ASP A 32 12.58 -1.56 -6.64
N GLN A 33 12.57 -2.84 -6.30
CA GLN A 33 13.73 -3.72 -6.38
C GLN A 33 13.71 -4.60 -7.63
N THR A 34 12.72 -4.40 -8.50
CA THR A 34 12.57 -5.26 -9.69
C THR A 34 13.47 -4.83 -10.85
N GLY A 35 14.16 -3.71 -10.72
CA GLY A 35 15.03 -3.23 -11.79
C GLY A 35 14.28 -2.75 -13.01
N GLY A 36 13.01 -2.41 -12.86
CA GLY A 36 12.20 -1.95 -13.96
C GLY A 36 11.45 -3.03 -14.71
N TYR A 37 11.63 -4.29 -14.33
CA TYR A 37 10.88 -5.37 -14.97
C TYR A 37 9.40 -5.25 -14.67
N ALA A 38 8.58 -5.52 -15.70
CA ALA A 38 7.14 -5.52 -15.53
C ALA A 38 6.69 -6.83 -14.86
N ILE A 39 5.76 -6.71 -13.91
CA ILE A 39 5.15 -7.88 -13.30
C ILE A 39 3.94 -8.26 -14.16
N PRO A 40 3.84 -9.52 -14.61
CA PRO A 40 2.71 -9.94 -15.43
C PRO A 40 1.37 -9.61 -14.76
N ASP A 41 0.43 -9.08 -15.53
CA ASP A 41 -0.91 -8.73 -15.07
C ASP A 41 -0.95 -7.67 -13.97
N ALA A 42 0.15 -6.93 -13.79
CA ALA A 42 0.22 -5.88 -12.78
C ALA A 42 0.93 -4.65 -13.36
N PRO A 43 0.32 -3.98 -14.34
CA PRO A 43 0.97 -2.81 -14.94
C PRO A 43 1.15 -1.70 -13.93
N GLY A 44 2.31 -1.05 -13.97
CA GLY A 44 2.61 0.06 -13.08
C GLY A 44 3.04 -0.34 -11.69
N ILE A 45 3.19 -1.64 -11.41
CA ILE A 45 3.52 -2.15 -10.08
C ILE A 45 4.91 -2.75 -10.09
N GLY A 46 5.70 -2.39 -9.09
CA GLY A 46 6.98 -3.04 -8.80
C GLY A 46 6.91 -3.73 -7.45
N PHE A 47 8.06 -4.11 -6.93
CA PHE A 47 8.11 -4.79 -5.65
C PHE A 47 9.31 -4.30 -4.85
N GLY A 48 9.08 -3.99 -3.59
CA GLY A 48 10.16 -3.62 -2.67
C GLY A 48 10.61 -4.82 -1.87
N LEU A 49 11.06 -4.57 -0.64
CA LEU A 49 11.52 -5.63 0.24
C LEU A 49 10.37 -6.00 1.20
N GLY A 50 9.40 -6.71 0.69
CA GLY A 50 8.31 -7.22 1.51
C GLY A 50 6.90 -6.81 1.08
N PHE A 51 6.77 -5.91 0.12
CA PHE A 51 5.45 -5.49 -0.37
C PHE A 51 5.58 -4.89 -1.76
N SER A 52 4.45 -4.73 -2.44
CA SER A 52 4.46 -4.12 -3.76
C SER A 52 4.58 -2.60 -3.64
N VAL A 53 5.12 -2.00 -4.68
CA VAL A 53 5.36 -0.56 -4.75
C VAL A 53 4.75 -0.05 -6.04
N LEU A 54 3.94 1.00 -5.96
CA LEU A 54 3.31 1.59 -7.14
C LEU A 54 4.34 2.44 -7.88
N ARG A 55 4.65 2.06 -9.12
CA ARG A 55 5.62 2.78 -9.94
C ARG A 55 4.95 3.80 -10.85
N ASP A 56 3.82 3.43 -11.43
CA ASP A 56 3.16 4.26 -12.43
C ASP A 56 1.65 4.22 -12.18
N PRO A 57 1.12 5.21 -11.46
CA PRO A 57 -0.31 5.23 -11.15
C PRO A 57 -1.20 5.22 -12.38
N ALA A 58 -0.77 5.87 -13.46
CA ALA A 58 -1.58 5.90 -14.67
C ALA A 58 -1.70 4.51 -15.29
N ALA A 59 -0.58 3.79 -15.38
CA ALA A 59 -0.60 2.42 -15.91
C ALA A 59 -1.38 1.49 -15.01
N ALA A 60 -1.35 1.72 -13.71
CA ALA A 60 -2.07 0.89 -12.75
C ALA A 60 -3.53 1.32 -12.58
N ASN A 61 -3.93 2.41 -13.23
CA ASN A 61 -5.29 2.96 -13.10
C ASN A 61 -5.64 3.20 -11.63
N SER A 62 -4.75 3.88 -10.92
CA SER A 62 -4.86 4.06 -9.48
C SER A 62 -4.81 5.54 -9.11
N PRO A 63 -5.61 5.99 -8.13
CA PRO A 63 -5.52 7.36 -7.62
C PRO A 63 -4.39 7.53 -6.61
N GLU A 64 -3.70 6.45 -6.27
CA GLU A 64 -2.64 6.50 -5.26
C GLU A 64 -1.41 7.21 -5.80
N SER A 65 -0.57 7.70 -4.89
CA SER A 65 0.66 8.38 -5.28
C SER A 65 1.74 7.39 -5.69
N VAL A 66 2.68 7.85 -6.50
CA VAL A 66 3.87 7.05 -6.82
C VAL A 66 4.56 6.66 -5.52
N GLY A 67 4.97 5.40 -5.43
CA GLY A 67 5.66 4.91 -4.25
C GLY A 67 4.76 4.33 -3.18
N THR A 68 3.46 4.25 -3.42
CA THR A 68 2.52 3.67 -2.46
C THR A 68 2.86 2.19 -2.25
N TRP A 69 2.90 1.78 -0.98
CA TRP A 69 3.14 0.39 -0.59
C TRP A 69 1.81 -0.33 -0.43
N ARG A 70 1.76 -1.59 -0.85
CA ARG A 70 0.52 -2.36 -0.74
C ARG A 70 0.82 -3.84 -0.65
N TRP A 71 0.03 -4.53 0.14
CA TRP A 71 0.01 -5.99 0.14
C TRP A 71 -1.32 -6.48 0.69
N GLY A 72 -1.56 -7.77 0.57
CA GLY A 72 -2.76 -8.39 1.08
C GLY A 72 -2.60 -9.89 1.12
N GLY A 73 -3.65 -10.57 1.56
CA GLY A 73 -3.63 -12.01 1.67
C GLY A 73 -4.92 -12.63 1.17
N VAL A 74 -4.81 -13.90 0.78
CA VAL A 74 -5.92 -14.60 0.12
C VAL A 74 -7.15 -14.73 1.01
N TYR A 75 -6.97 -14.67 2.33
CA TYR A 75 -8.08 -14.79 3.25
C TYR A 75 -8.77 -13.46 3.55
N GLY A 76 -8.40 -12.42 2.83
CA GLY A 76 -9.23 -11.22 2.79
C GLY A 76 -8.66 -9.99 3.47
N HIS A 77 -7.42 -10.00 3.88
CA HIS A 77 -6.84 -8.77 4.43
C HIS A 77 -6.09 -8.00 3.35
N SER A 78 -6.07 -6.69 3.52
CA SER A 78 -5.40 -5.80 2.58
C SER A 78 -4.95 -4.56 3.33
N TRP A 79 -3.82 -3.99 2.91
CA TRP A 79 -3.37 -2.72 3.46
C TRP A 79 -2.60 -1.95 2.41
N PHE A 80 -2.57 -0.62 2.58
CA PHE A 80 -1.67 0.20 1.77
C PHE A 80 -1.24 1.44 2.56
N VAL A 81 -0.11 2.00 2.14
CA VAL A 81 0.45 3.21 2.74
C VAL A 81 0.84 4.15 1.61
N ASP A 82 0.25 5.32 1.59
CA ASP A 82 0.58 6.38 0.64
C ASP A 82 1.28 7.48 1.41
N ARG A 83 2.61 7.49 1.34
CA ARG A 83 3.39 8.42 2.15
C ARG A 83 3.26 9.86 1.67
N GLN A 84 3.04 10.07 0.39
CA GLN A 84 2.90 11.43 -0.13
C GLN A 84 1.62 12.08 0.38
N GLN A 85 0.54 11.30 0.50
CA GLN A 85 -0.73 11.81 1.00
C GLN A 85 -0.89 11.63 2.50
N GLY A 86 0.02 10.91 3.14
CA GLY A 86 -0.04 10.69 4.57
C GLY A 86 -1.14 9.75 5.01
N ILE A 87 -1.42 8.72 4.22
CA ILE A 87 -2.52 7.79 4.47
C ILE A 87 -1.98 6.39 4.73
N SER A 88 -2.51 5.75 5.78
CA SER A 88 -2.30 4.32 6.00
C SER A 88 -3.66 3.67 6.17
N VAL A 89 -3.89 2.55 5.50
CA VAL A 89 -5.17 1.85 5.53
C VAL A 89 -4.93 0.37 5.80
N VAL A 90 -5.70 -0.19 6.74
CA VAL A 90 -5.70 -1.61 7.01
C VAL A 90 -7.14 -2.09 6.99
N ALA A 91 -7.44 -3.11 6.20
CA ALA A 91 -8.76 -3.70 6.14
C ALA A 91 -8.63 -5.20 6.37
N LEU A 92 -9.22 -5.68 7.44
CA LEU A 92 -9.20 -7.10 7.77
C LEU A 92 -10.60 -7.65 7.53
N THR A 93 -10.72 -8.57 6.58
CA THR A 93 -11.98 -9.23 6.29
C THR A 93 -11.76 -10.73 6.39
N ASN A 94 -12.85 -11.50 6.27
CA ASN A 94 -12.74 -12.95 6.23
C ASN A 94 -13.34 -13.51 4.94
N THR A 95 -13.15 -12.78 3.83
CA THR A 95 -13.68 -13.17 2.53
C THR A 95 -12.52 -13.67 1.68
N LEU A 96 -12.64 -14.89 1.20
CA LEU A 96 -11.59 -15.49 0.38
C LEU A 96 -11.42 -14.68 -0.90
N TYR A 97 -10.19 -14.30 -1.22
CA TYR A 97 -9.80 -13.54 -2.42
C TYR A 97 -10.39 -12.13 -2.52
N GLU A 98 -11.55 -11.87 -1.98
CA GLU A 98 -12.20 -10.55 -2.17
C GLU A 98 -11.36 -9.44 -1.57
N GLY A 99 -10.81 -9.65 -0.38
CA GLY A 99 -9.97 -8.64 0.26
C GLY A 99 -8.58 -8.53 -0.35
N MET A 100 -8.18 -9.51 -1.16
CA MET A 100 -6.87 -9.49 -1.79
C MET A 100 -6.93 -8.91 -3.20
N SER A 101 -7.87 -9.37 -4.01
CA SER A 101 -7.89 -9.03 -5.42
C SER A 101 -9.30 -8.78 -5.97
N GLY A 102 -10.31 -8.75 -5.12
CA GLY A 102 -11.67 -8.52 -5.56
C GLY A 102 -12.01 -7.04 -5.66
N ASN A 103 -13.25 -6.75 -6.02
CA ASN A 103 -13.70 -5.38 -6.18
C ASN A 103 -13.65 -4.59 -4.88
N PHE A 104 -13.73 -5.26 -3.73
CA PHE A 104 -13.68 -4.59 -2.44
C PHE A 104 -12.43 -3.74 -2.30
N VAL A 105 -11.27 -4.28 -2.70
CA VAL A 105 -10.01 -3.57 -2.55
C VAL A 105 -10.01 -2.28 -3.38
N THR A 106 -10.45 -2.38 -4.62
CA THR A 106 -10.49 -1.23 -5.51
C THR A 106 -11.52 -0.20 -5.06
N GLU A 107 -12.69 -0.67 -4.65
CA GLU A 107 -13.76 0.23 -4.22
C GLU A 107 -13.41 0.94 -2.92
N LEU A 108 -12.76 0.23 -1.99
CA LEU A 108 -12.31 0.85 -0.75
C LEU A 108 -11.29 1.93 -1.03
N ARG A 109 -10.31 1.63 -1.88
CA ARG A 109 -9.30 2.60 -2.28
C ARG A 109 -9.94 3.85 -2.89
N ASP A 110 -10.82 3.63 -3.85
CA ASP A 110 -11.43 4.75 -4.57
C ASP A 110 -12.31 5.58 -3.65
N ALA A 111 -13.01 4.93 -2.72
CA ALA A 111 -13.84 5.66 -1.76
C ALA A 111 -12.99 6.55 -0.85
N ILE A 112 -11.87 6.05 -0.39
CA ILE A 112 -10.97 6.82 0.47
C ILE A 112 -10.46 8.05 -0.26
N TYR A 113 -10.00 7.88 -1.50
CA TYR A 113 -9.42 9.00 -2.24
C TYR A 113 -10.47 9.99 -2.70
N SER A 114 -11.72 9.54 -2.95
CA SER A 114 -12.78 10.46 -3.35
C SER A 114 -13.34 11.26 -2.19
N ALA A 115 -13.47 10.62 -1.03
CA ALA A 115 -14.27 11.21 0.04
C ALA A 115 -13.50 12.14 0.93
N GLY A 116 -12.26 11.83 1.24
CA GLY A 116 -11.62 12.54 2.32
C GLY A 116 -10.41 13.33 1.95
N LEU A 117 -9.70 12.83 1.01
CA LEU A 117 -8.38 13.31 0.80
C LEU A 117 -8.33 14.71 0.23
N SER A 118 -9.23 14.99 -0.69
CA SER A 118 -9.25 16.30 -1.30
C SER A 118 -9.58 17.37 -0.28
N GLY A 119 -10.32 17.02 0.76
CA GLY A 119 -10.64 17.95 1.83
C GLY A 119 -9.58 18.01 2.91
N LYS A 120 -8.62 17.15 2.84
CA LYS A 120 -7.56 17.10 3.83
C LYS A 120 -6.58 18.23 3.59
N LYS A 121 -6.31 18.94 4.59
CA LYS A 121 -5.41 20.11 4.46
C LYS A 121 -4.21 19.95 5.35
#